data_35cf6b84de271325f8452c15e3e88724
#
_entry.id   35cf6b84de271325f8452c15e3e88724
#
_cell.length_a   1.000
_cell.length_b   1.000
_cell.length_c   1.000
_cell.angle_alpha   90.00
_cell.angle_beta   90.00
_cell.angle_gamma   90.00
#
_symmetry.space_group_name_H-M   'P 1'
#
loop_
_entity.id
_entity.type
_entity.pdbx_description
1 polymer ?
#
loop_
_entity_poly.entity_id
_entity_poly.type
_entity_poly.pdbx_seq_one_letter_code
_entity_poly.pdbx_strand_id
1 'polypeptide(L)'
;MEKSKLLTALKTERAKLEKCLAAIGFSRMNIAGISGFYSTKDILAHLEAYDRALVVWLKESRAGRVYVDHILDQPDLDARNAIVYETNKDRSAADIVSTFFHTLDELEALIELFTDEELTDAESTAWFVVPRWQRRQELWKCIANDSYEHMQQHLPDIERWLTEQCSNY
;
A
#
# COMPACT_ATOMS: atom_id res chain seq x y z
N MET A 1 -12.08 -4.22 -13.70
CA MET A 1 -11.18 -5.43 -13.70
C MET A 1 -11.82 -6.49 -12.85
N GLU A 2 -11.84 -7.73 -13.31
CA GLU A 2 -12.35 -8.87 -12.56
C GLU A 2 -11.51 -9.16 -11.32
N LYS A 3 -12.10 -9.67 -10.26
CA LYS A 3 -11.48 -10.00 -8.98
C LYS A 3 -10.21 -10.85 -9.11
N SER A 4 -10.28 -11.89 -9.94
CA SER A 4 -9.13 -12.79 -10.15
C SER A 4 -7.90 -12.08 -10.72
N LYS A 5 -8.09 -11.11 -11.61
CA LYS A 5 -7.02 -10.29 -12.19
C LYS A 5 -6.45 -9.30 -11.16
N LEU A 6 -7.33 -8.70 -10.35
CA LEU A 6 -6.93 -7.78 -9.28
C LEU A 6 -6.05 -8.49 -8.25
N LEU A 7 -6.48 -9.65 -7.76
CA LEU A 7 -5.72 -10.47 -6.81
C LEU A 7 -4.39 -10.97 -7.43
N THR A 8 -4.40 -11.35 -8.70
CA THR A 8 -3.17 -11.76 -9.40
C THR A 8 -2.18 -10.62 -9.48
N ALA A 9 -2.63 -9.40 -9.80
CA ALA A 9 -1.77 -8.21 -9.85
C ALA A 9 -1.16 -7.92 -8.47
N LEU A 10 -1.97 -7.92 -7.41
CA LEU A 10 -1.50 -7.70 -6.04
C LEU A 10 -0.45 -8.73 -5.61
N LYS A 11 -0.72 -10.03 -5.83
CA LYS A 11 0.22 -11.11 -5.52
C LYS A 11 1.51 -11.04 -6.32
N THR A 12 1.44 -10.58 -7.56
CA THR A 12 2.62 -10.42 -8.42
C THR A 12 3.54 -9.33 -7.89
N GLU A 13 3.01 -8.17 -7.53
CA GLU A 13 3.82 -7.07 -6.98
C GLU A 13 4.33 -7.39 -5.57
N ARG A 14 3.51 -8.03 -4.75
CA ARG A 14 3.95 -8.58 -3.45
C ARG A 14 5.16 -9.49 -3.60
N ALA A 15 5.13 -10.45 -4.52
CA ALA A 15 6.25 -11.39 -4.74
C ALA A 15 7.54 -10.69 -5.20
N LYS A 16 7.44 -9.64 -6.02
CA LYS A 16 8.59 -8.81 -6.40
C LYS A 16 9.18 -8.10 -5.18
N LEU A 17 8.33 -7.48 -4.36
CA LEU A 17 8.76 -6.79 -3.16
C LEU A 17 9.41 -7.76 -2.16
N GLU A 18 8.80 -8.93 -1.91
CA GLU A 18 9.39 -9.98 -1.06
C GLU A 18 10.79 -10.38 -1.51
N LYS A 19 11.00 -10.54 -2.84
CA LYS A 19 12.32 -10.84 -3.41
C LYS A 19 13.33 -9.72 -3.14
N CYS A 20 12.94 -8.46 -3.31
CA CYS A 20 13.79 -7.31 -3.00
C CYS A 20 14.16 -7.28 -1.50
N LEU A 21 13.18 -7.46 -0.61
CA LEU A 21 13.40 -7.46 0.84
C LEU A 21 14.31 -8.59 1.31
N ALA A 22 14.17 -9.78 0.72
CA ALA A 22 15.06 -10.92 0.98
C ALA A 22 16.52 -10.61 0.56
N ALA A 23 16.70 -9.91 -0.57
CA ALA A 23 18.03 -9.49 -1.04
C ALA A 23 18.63 -8.37 -0.16
N ILE A 24 17.82 -7.46 0.39
CA ILE A 24 18.26 -6.40 1.29
C ILE A 24 18.67 -6.98 2.64
N GLY A 25 17.83 -7.83 3.23
CA GLY A 25 17.98 -8.35 4.58
C GLY A 25 17.78 -7.30 5.68
N PHE A 26 17.37 -7.72 6.85
CA PHE A 26 16.99 -6.83 7.95
C PHE A 26 18.10 -5.85 8.37
N SER A 27 19.36 -6.26 8.32
CA SER A 27 20.51 -5.43 8.71
C SER A 27 20.68 -4.16 7.86
N ARG A 28 20.20 -4.17 6.62
CA ARG A 28 20.33 -3.06 5.68
C ARG A 28 19.04 -2.23 5.52
N MET A 29 17.92 -2.67 6.07
CA MET A 29 16.63 -2.00 5.88
C MET A 29 16.55 -0.57 6.46
N ASN A 30 17.45 -0.22 7.38
CA ASN A 30 17.54 1.13 7.96
C ASN A 30 18.54 2.03 7.22
N ILE A 31 19.24 1.54 6.19
CA ILE A 31 20.18 2.38 5.43
C ILE A 31 19.39 3.32 4.55
N ALA A 32 19.61 4.62 4.71
CA ALA A 32 18.98 5.68 3.94
C ALA A 32 19.45 5.67 2.47
N GLY A 33 18.70 6.36 1.60
CA GLY A 33 19.10 6.59 0.22
C GLY A 33 18.25 5.86 -0.82
N ILE A 34 17.14 5.22 -0.42
CA ILE A 34 16.19 4.65 -1.40
C ILE A 34 15.53 5.78 -2.19
N SER A 35 14.94 6.75 -1.48
CA SER A 35 14.35 7.96 -2.04
C SER A 35 14.70 9.12 -1.11
N GLY A 36 15.70 9.92 -1.49
CA GLY A 36 16.23 10.97 -0.63
C GLY A 36 16.80 10.39 0.67
N PHE A 37 16.27 10.77 1.83
CA PHE A 37 16.71 10.29 3.15
C PHE A 37 15.96 9.03 3.62
N TYR A 38 14.94 8.59 2.90
CA TYR A 38 14.15 7.42 3.28
C TYR A 38 14.92 6.12 3.07
N SER A 39 14.77 5.21 4.02
CA SER A 39 15.27 3.83 3.98
C SER A 39 14.21 2.87 3.44
N THR A 40 14.59 1.61 3.21
CA THR A 40 13.61 0.55 2.84
C THR A 40 12.52 0.41 3.90
N LYS A 41 12.89 0.47 5.19
CA LYS A 41 11.93 0.43 6.30
C LYS A 41 10.90 1.57 6.18
N ASP A 42 11.35 2.78 5.86
CA ASP A 42 10.47 3.95 5.79
C ASP A 42 9.52 3.86 4.60
N ILE A 43 9.98 3.35 3.45
CA ILE A 43 9.13 3.07 2.28
C ILE A 43 8.08 2.01 2.61
N LEU A 44 8.46 0.92 3.30
CA LEU A 44 7.49 -0.10 3.72
C LEU A 44 6.46 0.45 4.70
N ALA A 45 6.87 1.28 5.66
CA ALA A 45 5.96 1.93 6.58
C ALA A 45 4.98 2.88 5.87
N HIS A 46 5.46 3.54 4.82
CA HIS A 46 4.65 4.39 3.96
C HIS A 46 3.60 3.56 3.19
N LEU A 47 4.01 2.50 2.51
CA LEU A 47 3.09 1.59 1.79
C LEU A 47 2.06 0.98 2.76
N GLU A 48 2.51 0.50 3.93
CA GLU A 48 1.66 -0.10 4.96
C GLU A 48 0.57 0.88 5.46
N ALA A 49 0.90 2.15 5.63
CA ALA A 49 -0.07 3.15 6.07
C ALA A 49 -1.22 3.33 5.05
N TYR A 50 -0.92 3.31 3.75
CA TYR A 50 -1.93 3.40 2.68
C TYR A 50 -2.75 2.12 2.56
N ASP A 51 -2.11 0.95 2.57
CA ASP A 51 -2.80 -0.35 2.54
C ASP A 51 -3.71 -0.52 3.76
N ARG A 52 -3.27 -0.11 4.95
CA ARG A 52 -4.07 -0.15 6.17
C ARG A 52 -5.29 0.77 6.09
N ALA A 53 -5.13 1.99 5.59
CA ALA A 53 -6.23 2.90 5.38
C ALA A 53 -7.25 2.33 4.37
N LEU A 54 -6.77 1.67 3.32
CA LEU A 54 -7.59 0.96 2.36
C LEU A 54 -8.36 -0.20 3.02
N VAL A 55 -7.67 -1.02 3.83
CA VAL A 55 -8.29 -2.14 4.58
C VAL A 55 -9.40 -1.63 5.51
N VAL A 56 -9.14 -0.57 6.27
CA VAL A 56 -10.15 0.02 7.17
C VAL A 56 -11.34 0.53 6.36
N TRP A 57 -11.10 1.26 5.28
CA TRP A 57 -12.15 1.78 4.42
C TRP A 57 -13.04 0.68 3.82
N LEU A 58 -12.44 -0.40 3.33
CA LEU A 58 -13.18 -1.54 2.79
C LEU A 58 -13.98 -2.28 3.87
N LYS A 59 -13.42 -2.46 5.08
CA LYS A 59 -14.15 -3.05 6.22
C LYS A 59 -15.37 -2.21 6.60
N GLU A 60 -15.22 -0.90 6.68
CA GLU A 60 -16.29 0.02 7.01
C GLU A 60 -17.39 0.01 5.93
N SER A 61 -17.01 0.00 4.64
CA SER A 61 -17.97 -0.10 3.55
C SER A 61 -18.76 -1.42 3.60
N ARG A 62 -18.11 -2.54 3.89
CA ARG A 62 -18.80 -3.84 4.07
C ARG A 62 -19.77 -3.83 5.26
N ALA A 63 -19.51 -3.02 6.27
CA ALA A 63 -20.41 -2.79 7.40
C ALA A 63 -21.48 -1.71 7.12
N GLY A 64 -21.60 -1.20 5.88
CA GLY A 64 -22.57 -0.19 5.49
C GLY A 64 -22.25 1.21 5.99
N ARG A 65 -21.00 1.50 6.35
CA ARG A 65 -20.57 2.80 6.87
C ARG A 65 -19.67 3.52 5.88
N VAL A 66 -19.84 4.82 5.78
CA VAL A 66 -18.90 5.70 5.09
C VAL A 66 -17.77 6.03 6.05
N TYR A 67 -16.55 5.72 5.66
CA TYR A 67 -15.33 6.02 6.42
C TYR A 67 -14.44 6.97 5.63
N VAL A 68 -13.91 7.95 6.34
CA VAL A 68 -12.93 8.89 5.81
C VAL A 68 -11.73 8.88 6.75
N ASP A 69 -10.55 8.59 6.22
CA ASP A 69 -9.33 8.49 7.00
C ASP A 69 -8.76 9.88 7.33
N HIS A 70 -8.61 10.18 8.62
CA HIS A 70 -8.15 11.49 9.06
C HIS A 70 -6.68 11.78 8.74
N ILE A 71 -5.83 10.77 8.63
CA ILE A 71 -4.40 10.95 8.34
C ILE A 71 -4.18 11.17 6.84
N LEU A 72 -4.82 10.33 6.02
CA LEU A 72 -4.68 10.39 4.57
C LEU A 72 -5.54 11.49 3.93
N ASP A 73 -6.44 12.11 4.68
CA ASP A 73 -7.24 13.25 4.23
C ASP A 73 -6.50 14.59 4.26
N GLN A 74 -5.27 14.62 4.75
CA GLN A 74 -4.45 15.82 4.61
C GLN A 74 -4.27 16.13 3.12
N PRO A 75 -4.68 17.31 2.64
CA PRO A 75 -4.59 17.68 1.24
C PRO A 75 -3.15 17.79 0.74
N ASP A 76 -2.23 18.12 1.65
CA ASP A 76 -0.81 18.22 1.37
C ASP A 76 -0.14 16.84 1.48
N LEU A 77 0.39 16.35 0.36
CA LEU A 77 1.03 15.04 0.27
C LEU A 77 2.31 14.98 1.13
N ASP A 78 3.11 16.05 1.16
CA ASP A 78 4.34 16.08 1.93
C ASP A 78 4.05 16.07 3.43
N ALA A 79 3.03 16.82 3.88
CA ALA A 79 2.58 16.80 5.27
C ALA A 79 2.06 15.40 5.68
N ARG A 80 1.32 14.73 4.78
CA ARG A 80 0.85 13.36 4.98
C ARG A 80 2.01 12.38 5.14
N ASN A 81 2.97 12.44 4.22
CA ASN A 81 4.16 11.57 4.24
C ASN A 81 5.01 11.83 5.49
N ALA A 82 5.14 13.09 5.93
CA ALA A 82 5.85 13.44 7.16
C ALA A 82 5.17 12.84 8.41
N ILE A 83 3.84 12.86 8.50
CA ILE A 83 3.09 12.23 9.60
C ILE A 83 3.36 10.72 9.63
N VAL A 84 3.29 10.05 8.48
CA VAL A 84 3.56 8.61 8.38
C VAL A 84 4.98 8.29 8.82
N TYR A 85 5.97 9.05 8.36
CA TYR A 85 7.37 8.88 8.74
C TYR A 85 7.56 9.07 10.25
N GLU A 86 7.11 10.19 10.82
CA GLU A 86 7.26 10.49 12.24
C GLU A 86 6.61 9.43 13.15
N THR A 87 5.46 8.89 12.73
CA THR A 87 4.76 7.84 13.47
C THR A 87 5.52 6.51 13.48
N ASN A 88 6.32 6.23 12.45
CA ASN A 88 6.92 4.91 12.22
C ASN A 88 8.46 4.88 12.37
N LYS A 89 9.14 6.03 12.44
CA LYS A 89 10.62 6.12 12.41
C LYS A 89 11.30 5.27 13.49
N ASP A 90 10.70 5.14 14.67
CA ASP A 90 11.25 4.41 15.82
C ASP A 90 10.85 2.93 15.87
N ARG A 91 9.98 2.47 14.97
CA ARG A 91 9.61 1.06 14.86
C ARG A 91 10.73 0.24 14.25
N SER A 92 10.86 -1.02 14.69
CA SER A 92 11.85 -1.92 14.10
C SER A 92 11.50 -2.32 12.67
N ALA A 93 12.52 -2.62 11.84
CA ALA A 93 12.29 -3.13 10.48
C ALA A 93 11.49 -4.44 10.48
N ALA A 94 11.73 -5.32 11.47
CA ALA A 94 10.99 -6.58 11.60
C ALA A 94 9.50 -6.35 11.90
N ASP A 95 9.18 -5.38 12.76
CA ASP A 95 7.80 -5.02 13.06
C ASP A 95 7.10 -4.42 11.85
N ILE A 96 7.76 -3.50 11.13
CA ILE A 96 7.19 -2.90 9.90
C ILE A 96 6.93 -3.98 8.84
N VAL A 97 7.90 -4.86 8.57
CA VAL A 97 7.73 -5.95 7.59
C VAL A 97 6.58 -6.87 7.99
N SER A 98 6.51 -7.27 9.26
CA SER A 98 5.44 -8.14 9.75
C SER A 98 4.06 -7.49 9.60
N THR A 99 3.93 -6.22 9.99
CA THR A 99 2.65 -5.48 9.90
C THR A 99 2.24 -5.28 8.44
N PHE A 100 3.18 -4.92 7.57
CA PHE A 100 2.92 -4.72 6.14
C PHE A 100 2.34 -5.98 5.49
N PHE A 101 3.00 -7.14 5.65
CA PHE A 101 2.48 -8.37 5.05
C PHE A 101 1.17 -8.85 5.67
N HIS A 102 0.99 -8.64 6.97
CA HIS A 102 -0.31 -8.90 7.60
C HIS A 102 -1.43 -8.03 7.02
N THR A 103 -1.16 -6.75 6.77
CA THR A 103 -2.12 -5.83 6.13
C THR A 103 -2.44 -6.27 4.69
N LEU A 104 -1.46 -6.76 3.92
CA LEU A 104 -1.71 -7.33 2.60
C LEU A 104 -2.56 -8.59 2.64
N ASP A 105 -2.33 -9.49 3.62
CA ASP A 105 -3.16 -10.69 3.82
C ASP A 105 -4.62 -10.30 4.12
N GLU A 106 -4.83 -9.29 4.97
CA GLU A 106 -6.16 -8.75 5.25
C GLU A 106 -6.81 -8.14 4.01
N LEU A 107 -6.04 -7.38 3.20
CA LEU A 107 -6.53 -6.78 1.96
C LEU A 107 -6.96 -7.85 0.94
N GLU A 108 -6.14 -8.88 0.73
CA GLU A 108 -6.49 -10.01 -0.14
C GLU A 108 -7.79 -10.68 0.31
N ALA A 109 -7.93 -10.96 1.61
CA ALA A 109 -9.13 -11.56 2.18
C ALA A 109 -10.37 -10.67 2.00
N LEU A 110 -10.23 -9.35 2.13
CA LEU A 110 -11.32 -8.42 1.91
C LEU A 110 -11.74 -8.34 0.44
N ILE A 111 -10.79 -8.33 -0.50
CA ILE A 111 -11.09 -8.34 -1.94
C ILE A 111 -11.91 -9.57 -2.31
N GLU A 112 -11.62 -10.73 -1.70
CA GLU A 112 -12.40 -11.97 -1.94
C GLU A 112 -13.87 -11.84 -1.58
N LEU A 113 -14.24 -10.96 -0.65
CA LEU A 113 -15.62 -10.74 -0.21
C LEU A 113 -16.45 -9.90 -1.19
N PHE A 114 -15.83 -9.21 -2.14
CA PHE A 114 -16.53 -8.43 -3.16
C PHE A 114 -16.86 -9.30 -4.37
N THR A 115 -17.98 -9.02 -5.03
CA THR A 115 -18.32 -9.63 -6.32
C THR A 115 -17.61 -8.90 -7.46
N ASP A 116 -17.53 -9.53 -8.65
CA ASP A 116 -17.00 -8.84 -9.84
C ASP A 116 -17.86 -7.62 -10.22
N GLU A 117 -19.18 -7.70 -10.00
CA GLU A 117 -20.09 -6.56 -10.20
C GLU A 117 -19.76 -5.40 -9.27
N GLU A 118 -19.63 -5.64 -7.96
CA GLU A 118 -19.23 -4.60 -6.99
C GLU A 118 -17.88 -3.97 -7.35
N LEU A 119 -16.94 -4.76 -7.89
CA LEU A 119 -15.62 -4.26 -8.26
C LEU A 119 -15.64 -3.42 -9.55
N THR A 120 -16.56 -3.72 -10.51
CA THR A 120 -16.56 -3.13 -11.85
C THR A 120 -17.69 -2.15 -12.11
N ASP A 121 -18.80 -2.21 -11.34
CA ASP A 121 -19.89 -1.25 -11.45
C ASP A 121 -19.67 -0.06 -10.49
N ALA A 122 -19.34 1.11 -11.07
CA ALA A 122 -19.11 2.32 -10.34
C ALA A 122 -20.39 2.89 -9.66
N GLU A 123 -21.58 2.46 -10.07
CA GLU A 123 -22.84 2.91 -9.44
C GLU A 123 -23.08 2.18 -8.12
N SER A 124 -22.89 0.88 -8.09
CA SER A 124 -23.17 0.03 -6.92
C SER A 124 -22.34 0.44 -5.69
N THR A 125 -21.14 0.96 -5.91
CA THR A 125 -20.20 1.35 -4.85
C THR A 125 -20.04 2.87 -4.67
N ALA A 126 -20.73 3.69 -5.47
CA ALA A 126 -20.62 5.15 -5.45
C ALA A 126 -20.83 5.75 -4.04
N TRP A 127 -21.70 5.16 -3.23
CA TRP A 127 -22.07 5.67 -1.92
C TRP A 127 -20.91 5.75 -0.92
N PHE A 128 -19.86 4.90 -1.06
CA PHE A 128 -18.66 4.95 -0.24
C PHE A 128 -17.40 5.33 -1.02
N VAL A 129 -17.38 5.15 -2.35
CA VAL A 129 -16.26 5.56 -3.20
C VAL A 129 -16.21 7.08 -3.34
N VAL A 130 -17.33 7.72 -3.67
CA VAL A 130 -17.37 9.18 -3.90
C VAL A 130 -16.93 10.00 -2.68
N PRO A 131 -17.36 9.71 -1.43
CA PRO A 131 -16.89 10.44 -0.27
C PRO A 131 -15.38 10.44 -0.08
N ARG A 132 -14.70 9.33 -0.36
CA ARG A 132 -13.24 9.21 -0.21
C ARG A 132 -12.48 9.78 -1.41
N TRP A 133 -12.92 9.46 -2.64
CA TRP A 133 -12.17 9.75 -3.87
C TRP A 133 -12.64 11.01 -4.59
N GLN A 134 -13.71 11.65 -4.09
CA GLN A 134 -14.33 12.84 -4.66
C GLN A 134 -14.69 12.72 -6.16
N ARG A 135 -14.76 11.49 -6.63
CA ARG A 135 -15.16 11.13 -7.99
C ARG A 135 -15.78 9.74 -8.03
N ARG A 136 -16.67 9.53 -9.00
CA ARG A 136 -17.23 8.21 -9.29
C ARG A 136 -16.22 7.42 -10.13
N GLN A 137 -15.90 6.23 -9.68
CA GLN A 137 -15.03 5.29 -10.38
C GLN A 137 -15.27 3.88 -9.88
N GLU A 138 -14.84 2.88 -10.67
CA GLU A 138 -14.94 1.48 -10.28
C GLU A 138 -14.06 1.19 -9.05
N LEU A 139 -14.59 0.37 -8.13
CA LEU A 139 -13.92 0.04 -6.87
C LEU A 139 -12.53 -0.57 -7.07
N TRP A 140 -12.37 -1.45 -8.10
CA TRP A 140 -11.07 -2.04 -8.39
C TRP A 140 -9.97 -1.01 -8.66
N LYS A 141 -10.30 0.15 -9.24
CA LYS A 141 -9.32 1.24 -9.48
C LYS A 141 -8.87 1.89 -8.18
N CYS A 142 -9.79 2.05 -7.22
CA CYS A 142 -9.46 2.55 -5.89
C CYS A 142 -8.49 1.61 -5.18
N ILE A 143 -8.80 0.31 -5.22
CA ILE A 143 -7.96 -0.74 -4.61
C ILE A 143 -6.59 -0.79 -5.29
N ALA A 144 -6.55 -0.79 -6.62
CA ALA A 144 -5.31 -0.84 -7.39
C ALA A 144 -4.38 0.33 -7.05
N ASN A 145 -4.94 1.55 -7.05
CA ASN A 145 -4.16 2.79 -6.83
C ASN A 145 -3.47 2.81 -5.46
N ASP A 146 -4.17 2.42 -4.40
CA ASP A 146 -3.64 2.48 -3.03
C ASP A 146 -2.85 1.22 -2.63
N SER A 147 -2.81 0.18 -3.49
CA SER A 147 -2.12 -1.07 -3.21
C SER A 147 -1.02 -1.38 -4.24
N TYR A 148 -1.26 -2.30 -5.17
CA TYR A 148 -0.20 -2.80 -6.05
C TYR A 148 0.36 -1.73 -7.01
N GLU A 149 -0.43 -0.76 -7.48
CA GLU A 149 0.08 0.35 -8.29
C GLU A 149 0.97 1.28 -7.46
N HIS A 150 0.66 1.46 -6.18
CA HIS A 150 1.52 2.19 -5.25
C HIS A 150 2.85 1.46 -5.00
N MET A 151 2.83 0.12 -4.84
CA MET A 151 4.07 -0.66 -4.79
C MET A 151 4.89 -0.50 -6.06
N GLN A 152 4.26 -0.50 -7.25
CA GLN A 152 4.94 -0.29 -8.54
C GLN A 152 5.65 1.06 -8.63
N GLN A 153 5.16 2.09 -7.94
CA GLN A 153 5.82 3.40 -7.91
C GLN A 153 7.13 3.38 -7.12
N HIS A 154 7.21 2.57 -6.06
CA HIS A 154 8.37 2.52 -5.17
C HIS A 154 9.38 1.40 -5.48
N LEU A 155 8.94 0.30 -6.09
CA LEU A 155 9.80 -0.84 -6.44
C LEU A 155 11.04 -0.44 -7.26
N PRO A 156 10.96 0.39 -8.31
CA PRO A 156 12.13 0.78 -9.10
C PRO A 156 13.22 1.48 -8.28
N ASP A 157 12.85 2.27 -7.27
CA ASP A 157 13.82 2.94 -6.39
C ASP A 157 14.53 1.92 -5.49
N ILE A 158 13.81 0.93 -4.96
CA ILE A 158 14.38 -0.16 -4.16
C ILE A 158 15.33 -1.01 -5.01
N GLU A 159 14.94 -1.37 -6.23
CA GLU A 159 15.77 -2.17 -7.16
C GLU A 159 17.03 -1.42 -7.58
N ARG A 160 16.92 -0.13 -7.87
CA ARG A 160 18.08 0.73 -8.18
C ARG A 160 19.05 0.77 -7.01
N TRP A 161 18.57 1.03 -5.81
CA TRP A 161 19.39 1.07 -4.60
C TRP A 161 20.12 -0.27 -4.37
N LEU A 162 19.44 -1.40 -4.52
CA LEU A 162 20.06 -2.73 -4.45
C LEU A 162 21.21 -2.90 -5.43
N THR A 163 21.02 -2.46 -6.67
CA THR A 163 22.03 -2.56 -7.73
C THR A 163 23.27 -1.71 -7.39
N GLU A 164 23.06 -0.49 -6.89
CA GLU A 164 24.13 0.42 -6.48
C GLU A 164 24.93 -0.13 -5.28
N GLN A 165 24.25 -0.73 -4.30
CA GLN A 165 24.91 -1.37 -3.16
C GLN A 165 25.74 -2.60 -3.57
N CYS A 166 25.32 -3.37 -4.57
CA CYS A 166 26.08 -4.51 -5.07
C CYS A 166 27.31 -4.10 -5.92
N SER A 167 27.31 -2.90 -6.50
CA SER A 167 28.40 -2.40 -7.34
C SER A 167 29.55 -1.77 -6.53
N ASN A 168 29.34 -1.53 -5.23
CA ASN A 168 30.31 -0.92 -4.32
C ASN A 168 31.14 -1.94 -3.51
N TYR A 169 31.01 -3.24 -3.84
CA TYR A 169 31.76 -4.34 -3.27
C TYR A 169 32.43 -5.18 -4.38
#